data_e1888bc21156ead3ec570404b9a1d548
#
_entry.id   e1888bc21156ead3ec570404b9a1d548
#
_cell.length_a   1.000
_cell.length_b   1.000
_cell.length_c   1.000
_cell.angle_alpha   90.00
_cell.angle_beta   90.00
_cell.angle_gamma   90.00
#
_symmetry.space_group_name_H-M   'P 1'
#
loop_
_entity.id
_entity.type
_entity.pdbx_description
1 polymer ?
#
loop_
_entity_poly.entity_id
_entity_poly.type
_entity_poly.pdbx_seq_one_letter_code
_entity_poly.pdbx_strand_id
1 'polypeptide(L)'
;MEWLYILIVIVVLLILFVITTYNKLVGLRAKVRNQWAQIDVQLKRRADLIPNLVETVKGYAKHEKETLEEVIAARNSYLSASTPEAQMESSGELSNVISKLFALSESYPDLKADKSFVKMQEDLTETEDKISYARQFYNDIVMKYNAAIQKFPTNVIAGMFNFNEKKFFEATAADKENVKVKF
;
A
#
# COMPACT_ATOMS: atom_id res chain seq x y z
N MET A 1 -6.67 -57.64 8.92
CA MET A 1 -7.09 -56.88 7.73
C MET A 1 -7.72 -55.52 8.06
N GLU A 2 -8.48 -55.40 9.13
CA GLU A 2 -9.16 -54.18 9.57
C GLU A 2 -8.21 -52.99 9.84
N TRP A 3 -7.08 -53.25 10.48
CA TRP A 3 -6.05 -52.24 10.75
C TRP A 3 -5.48 -51.58 9.45
N LEU A 4 -5.39 -52.36 8.38
CA LEU A 4 -4.94 -51.82 7.09
C LEU A 4 -5.96 -50.85 6.49
N TYR A 5 -7.25 -51.17 6.59
CA TYR A 5 -8.31 -50.24 6.14
C TYR A 5 -8.34 -48.95 6.96
N ILE A 6 -8.18 -49.03 8.28
CA ILE A 6 -8.11 -47.88 9.18
C ILE A 6 -6.90 -47.01 8.77
N LEU A 7 -5.73 -47.60 8.57
CA LEU A 7 -4.54 -46.85 8.15
C LEU A 7 -4.73 -46.18 6.79
N ILE A 8 -5.32 -46.84 5.81
CA ILE A 8 -5.63 -46.26 4.51
C ILE A 8 -6.57 -45.05 4.65
N VAL A 9 -7.61 -45.17 5.46
CA VAL A 9 -8.56 -44.09 5.69
C VAL A 9 -7.87 -42.88 6.33
N ILE A 10 -7.01 -43.09 7.32
CA ILE A 10 -6.24 -42.01 7.97
C ILE A 10 -5.34 -41.31 6.94
N VAL A 11 -4.62 -42.07 6.10
CA VAL A 11 -3.74 -41.50 5.07
C VAL A 11 -4.55 -40.68 4.07
N VAL A 12 -5.70 -41.17 3.61
CA VAL A 12 -6.58 -40.44 2.69
C VAL A 12 -7.06 -39.13 3.32
N LEU A 13 -7.49 -39.15 4.58
CA LEU A 13 -7.93 -37.95 5.31
C LEU A 13 -6.79 -36.94 5.46
N LEU A 14 -5.57 -37.39 5.75
CA LEU A 14 -4.40 -36.50 5.80
C LEU A 14 -4.08 -35.88 4.45
N ILE A 15 -4.15 -36.62 3.35
CA ILE A 15 -3.94 -36.10 2.00
C ILE A 15 -5.00 -35.04 1.68
N LEU A 16 -6.27 -35.32 1.94
CA LEU A 16 -7.37 -34.36 1.72
C LEU A 16 -7.20 -33.10 2.56
N PHE A 17 -6.75 -33.24 3.80
CA PHE A 17 -6.44 -32.12 4.67
C PHE A 17 -5.31 -31.24 4.10
N VAL A 18 -4.22 -31.84 3.60
CA VAL A 18 -3.10 -31.11 2.98
C VAL A 18 -3.59 -30.35 1.75
N ILE A 19 -4.33 -31.01 0.86
CA ILE A 19 -4.82 -30.40 -0.38
C ILE A 19 -5.76 -29.22 -0.08
N THR A 20 -6.73 -29.39 0.81
CA THR A 20 -7.70 -28.34 1.13
C THR A 20 -7.03 -27.16 1.82
N THR A 21 -6.10 -27.41 2.74
CA THR A 21 -5.35 -26.37 3.43
C THR A 21 -4.44 -25.61 2.47
N TYR A 22 -3.70 -26.30 1.62
CA TYR A 22 -2.87 -25.68 0.59
C TYR A 22 -3.69 -24.78 -0.33
N ASN A 23 -4.80 -25.27 -0.87
CA ASN A 23 -5.68 -24.48 -1.75
C ASN A 23 -6.24 -23.23 -1.04
N LYS A 24 -6.58 -23.34 0.24
CA LYS A 24 -7.02 -22.21 1.06
C LYS A 24 -5.93 -21.14 1.20
N LEU A 25 -4.69 -21.55 1.47
CA LEU A 25 -3.54 -20.63 1.58
C LEU A 25 -3.20 -19.97 0.25
N VAL A 26 -3.25 -20.71 -0.85
CA VAL A 26 -3.08 -20.14 -2.22
C VAL A 26 -4.16 -19.10 -2.50
N GLY A 27 -5.42 -19.38 -2.14
CA GLY A 27 -6.52 -18.44 -2.29
C GLY A 27 -6.33 -17.16 -1.49
N LEU A 28 -5.86 -17.25 -0.24
CA LEU A 28 -5.55 -16.07 0.59
C LEU A 28 -4.37 -15.28 0.02
N ARG A 29 -3.30 -15.93 -0.42
CA ARG A 29 -2.15 -15.29 -1.07
C ARG A 29 -2.57 -14.56 -2.36
N ALA A 30 -3.46 -15.15 -3.14
CA ALA A 30 -4.00 -14.51 -4.34
C ALA A 30 -4.82 -13.25 -3.99
N LYS A 31 -5.61 -13.28 -2.91
CA LYS A 31 -6.34 -12.09 -2.42
C LYS A 31 -5.41 -10.98 -1.98
N VAL A 32 -4.31 -11.29 -1.27
CA VAL A 32 -3.29 -10.29 -0.90
C VAL A 32 -2.72 -9.61 -2.14
N ARG A 33 -2.34 -10.40 -3.17
CA ARG A 33 -1.81 -9.82 -4.43
C ARG A 33 -2.84 -8.96 -5.17
N ASN A 34 -4.11 -9.37 -5.17
CA ASN A 34 -5.18 -8.60 -5.81
C ASN A 34 -5.40 -7.25 -5.11
N GLN A 35 -5.41 -7.24 -3.77
CA GLN A 35 -5.55 -5.99 -3.01
C GLN A 35 -4.34 -5.08 -3.21
N TRP A 36 -3.13 -5.65 -3.27
CA TRP A 36 -1.94 -4.88 -3.60
C TRP A 36 -2.04 -4.22 -4.98
N ALA A 37 -2.48 -4.95 -6.01
CA ALA A 37 -2.65 -4.39 -7.35
C ALA A 37 -3.62 -3.20 -7.39
N GLN A 38 -4.66 -3.19 -6.55
CA GLN A 38 -5.57 -2.04 -6.44
C GLN A 38 -4.89 -0.81 -5.82
N ILE A 39 -4.04 -1.02 -4.82
CA ILE A 39 -3.22 0.05 -4.23
C ILE A 39 -2.24 0.59 -5.27
N ASP A 40 -1.51 -0.27 -5.96
CA ASP A 40 -0.50 0.09 -6.94
C ASP A 40 -1.05 1.00 -8.05
N VAL A 41 -2.27 0.73 -8.52
CA VAL A 41 -2.98 1.61 -9.48
C VAL A 41 -3.14 3.03 -8.94
N GLN A 42 -3.51 3.21 -7.66
CA GLN A 42 -3.70 4.53 -7.06
C GLN A 42 -2.36 5.22 -6.78
N LEU A 43 -1.35 4.48 -6.33
CA LEU A 43 0.00 4.98 -6.13
C LEU A 43 0.61 5.47 -7.43
N LYS A 44 0.43 4.72 -8.51
CA LYS A 44 0.87 5.12 -9.86
C LYS A 44 0.14 6.38 -10.33
N ARG A 45 -1.20 6.44 -10.19
CA ARG A 45 -1.98 7.65 -10.52
C ARG A 45 -1.44 8.87 -9.78
N ARG A 46 -1.12 8.75 -8.49
CA ARG A 46 -0.53 9.82 -7.70
C ARG A 46 0.82 10.26 -8.26
N ALA A 47 1.71 9.30 -8.55
CA ALA A 47 3.02 9.60 -9.14
C ALA A 47 2.93 10.27 -10.53
N ASP A 48 1.89 9.95 -11.31
CA ASP A 48 1.67 10.54 -12.64
C ASP A 48 1.15 11.98 -12.57
N LEU A 49 0.52 12.40 -11.46
CA LEU A 49 0.10 13.79 -11.25
C LEU A 49 1.25 14.73 -10.87
N ILE A 50 2.34 14.22 -10.31
CA ILE A 50 3.46 15.01 -9.77
C ILE A 50 4.13 15.91 -10.80
N PRO A 51 4.45 15.49 -12.05
CA PRO A 51 5.09 16.37 -13.03
C PRO A 51 4.27 17.63 -13.30
N ASN A 52 2.95 17.51 -13.44
CA ASN A 52 2.07 18.64 -13.69
C ASN A 52 1.99 19.57 -12.48
N LEU A 53 1.97 19.03 -11.27
CA LEU A 53 2.01 19.80 -10.03
C LEU A 53 3.31 20.61 -9.94
N VAL A 54 4.45 19.98 -10.18
CA VAL A 54 5.78 20.63 -10.15
C VAL A 54 5.87 21.76 -11.18
N GLU A 55 5.41 21.53 -12.41
CA GLU A 55 5.45 22.59 -13.46
C GLU A 55 4.52 23.77 -13.11
N THR A 56 3.36 23.51 -12.53
CA THR A 56 2.45 24.58 -12.08
C THR A 56 3.09 25.40 -10.96
N VAL A 57 3.61 24.74 -9.91
CA VAL A 57 4.24 25.43 -8.76
C VAL A 57 5.47 26.22 -9.20
N LYS A 58 6.29 25.68 -10.10
CA LYS A 58 7.50 26.32 -10.64
C LYS A 58 7.21 27.66 -11.33
N GLY A 59 6.01 27.84 -11.90
CA GLY A 59 5.56 29.10 -12.49
C GLY A 59 5.42 30.23 -11.47
N TYR A 60 5.06 29.91 -10.24
CA TYR A 60 4.74 30.88 -9.17
C TYR A 60 5.84 30.97 -8.10
N ALA A 61 6.47 29.84 -7.77
CA ALA A 61 7.41 29.68 -6.66
C ALA A 61 8.82 29.37 -7.16
N LYS A 62 9.40 30.28 -7.95
CA LYS A 62 10.72 30.11 -8.61
C LYS A 62 11.90 29.93 -7.63
N HIS A 63 11.76 30.40 -6.40
CA HIS A 63 12.80 30.34 -5.36
C HIS A 63 12.76 29.03 -4.57
N GLU A 64 11.74 28.19 -4.75
CA GLU A 64 11.51 26.95 -3.99
C GLU A 64 12.09 25.72 -4.71
N LYS A 65 13.26 25.90 -5.30
CA LYS A 65 13.90 24.86 -6.10
C LYS A 65 14.16 23.58 -5.31
N GLU A 66 14.60 23.70 -4.07
CA GLU A 66 14.91 22.57 -3.18
C GLU A 66 13.67 21.71 -2.91
N THR A 67 12.53 22.32 -2.54
CA THR A 67 11.27 21.60 -2.30
C THR A 67 10.78 20.89 -3.57
N LEU A 68 10.90 21.51 -4.73
CA LEU A 68 10.51 20.89 -6.00
C LEU A 68 11.44 19.73 -6.38
N GLU A 69 12.74 19.84 -6.10
CA GLU A 69 13.70 18.74 -6.29
C GLU A 69 13.41 17.56 -5.34
N GLU A 70 13.05 17.82 -4.06
CA GLU A 70 12.63 16.79 -3.11
C GLU A 70 11.41 16.01 -3.64
N VAL A 71 10.41 16.69 -4.17
CA VAL A 71 9.20 16.05 -4.72
C VAL A 71 9.54 15.17 -5.92
N ILE A 72 10.39 15.65 -6.84
CA ILE A 72 10.83 14.87 -8.00
C ILE A 72 11.65 13.65 -7.56
N ALA A 73 12.54 13.81 -6.57
CA ALA A 73 13.36 12.73 -6.04
C ALA A 73 12.49 11.64 -5.39
N ALA A 74 11.52 12.01 -4.56
CA ALA A 74 10.61 11.06 -3.92
C ALA A 74 9.74 10.32 -4.95
N ARG A 75 9.26 11.02 -6.01
CA ARG A 75 8.58 10.37 -7.12
C ARG A 75 9.48 9.33 -7.83
N ASN A 76 10.72 9.68 -8.11
CA ASN A 76 11.66 8.78 -8.79
C ASN A 76 12.02 7.58 -7.89
N SER A 77 12.15 7.77 -6.58
CA SER A 77 12.31 6.70 -5.58
C SER A 77 11.14 5.71 -5.67
N TYR A 78 9.89 6.20 -5.68
CA TYR A 78 8.72 5.35 -5.85
C TYR A 78 8.75 4.58 -7.18
N LEU A 79 9.03 5.24 -8.31
CA LEU A 79 9.02 4.60 -9.62
C LEU A 79 10.12 3.55 -9.80
N SER A 80 11.24 3.67 -9.08
CA SER A 80 12.35 2.70 -9.09
C SER A 80 12.14 1.53 -8.13
N ALA A 81 11.17 1.64 -7.20
CA ALA A 81 10.87 0.59 -6.24
C ALA A 81 10.27 -0.64 -6.94
N SER A 82 10.96 -1.78 -6.82
CA SER A 82 10.60 -3.04 -7.52
C SER A 82 9.80 -4.02 -6.66
N THR A 83 9.71 -3.78 -5.35
CA THR A 83 8.97 -4.64 -4.42
C THR A 83 7.82 -3.89 -3.77
N PRO A 84 6.72 -4.58 -3.39
CA PRO A 84 5.63 -3.95 -2.65
C PRO A 84 6.10 -3.21 -1.40
N GLU A 85 7.03 -3.78 -0.65
CA GLU A 85 7.57 -3.21 0.57
C GLU A 85 8.33 -1.89 0.30
N ALA A 86 9.18 -1.86 -0.75
CA ALA A 86 9.90 -0.65 -1.16
C ALA A 86 8.93 0.42 -1.71
N GLN A 87 7.87 0.00 -2.42
CA GLN A 87 6.83 0.91 -2.89
C GLN A 87 6.02 1.51 -1.74
N MET A 88 5.73 0.74 -0.68
CA MET A 88 5.07 1.23 0.53
C MET A 88 5.88 2.34 1.21
N GLU A 89 7.19 2.11 1.40
CA GLU A 89 8.12 3.05 2.03
C GLU A 89 8.24 4.34 1.23
N SER A 90 8.61 4.25 -0.05
CA SER A 90 8.76 5.40 -0.94
C SER A 90 7.45 6.17 -1.18
N SER A 91 6.31 5.47 -1.12
CA SER A 91 4.98 6.08 -1.15
C SER A 91 4.73 6.98 0.06
N GLY A 92 5.19 6.59 1.25
CA GLY A 92 5.12 7.40 2.46
C GLY A 92 5.98 8.67 2.36
N GLU A 93 7.19 8.55 1.82
CA GLU A 93 8.06 9.71 1.54
C GLU A 93 7.40 10.69 0.57
N LEU A 94 6.80 10.17 -0.52
CA LEU A 94 6.09 11.00 -1.50
C LEU A 94 4.89 11.74 -0.87
N SER A 95 4.11 11.11 0.01
CA SER A 95 3.03 11.78 0.75
C SER A 95 3.56 12.94 1.59
N ASN A 96 4.68 12.74 2.28
CA ASN A 96 5.27 13.79 3.13
C ASN A 96 5.72 15.01 2.32
N VAL A 97 6.40 14.80 1.19
CA VAL A 97 6.87 15.94 0.36
C VAL A 97 5.74 16.65 -0.36
N ILE A 98 4.67 15.95 -0.77
CA ILE A 98 3.44 16.57 -1.30
C ILE A 98 2.80 17.46 -0.23
N SER A 99 2.70 16.99 1.00
CA SER A 99 2.15 17.77 2.12
C SER A 99 2.97 19.04 2.39
N LYS A 100 4.31 18.94 2.35
CA LYS A 100 5.20 20.11 2.43
C LYS A 100 4.94 21.11 1.29
N LEU A 101 4.75 20.61 0.06
CA LEU A 101 4.49 21.47 -1.09
C LEU A 101 3.14 22.20 -0.96
N PHE A 102 2.11 21.54 -0.43
CA PHE A 102 0.82 22.19 -0.16
C PHE A 102 0.93 23.21 0.96
N ALA A 103 1.68 22.95 2.05
CA ALA A 103 1.96 23.93 3.07
C ALA A 103 2.70 25.16 2.53
N LEU A 104 3.68 24.93 1.63
CA LEU A 104 4.39 26.02 0.96
C LEU A 104 3.47 26.91 0.13
N SER A 105 2.47 26.35 -0.54
CA SER A 105 1.53 27.12 -1.38
C SER A 105 0.75 28.16 -0.60
N GLU A 106 0.60 28.03 0.72
CA GLU A 106 -0.02 29.04 1.58
C GLU A 106 0.74 30.37 1.58
N SER A 107 2.04 30.35 1.29
CA SER A 107 2.89 31.55 1.17
C SER A 107 2.80 32.23 -0.21
N TYR A 108 2.10 31.61 -1.16
CA TYR A 108 1.98 32.07 -2.56
C TYR A 108 0.51 32.22 -2.96
N PRO A 109 -0.15 33.37 -2.65
CA PRO A 109 -1.57 33.57 -2.89
C PRO A 109 -2.02 33.36 -4.35
N ASP A 110 -1.18 33.76 -5.31
CA ASP A 110 -1.46 33.60 -6.73
C ASP A 110 -1.45 32.12 -7.17
N LEU A 111 -0.55 31.31 -6.62
CA LEU A 111 -0.53 29.86 -6.81
C LEU A 111 -1.77 29.22 -6.21
N LYS A 112 -2.11 29.60 -4.98
CA LYS A 112 -3.29 29.08 -4.29
C LYS A 112 -4.60 29.40 -5.01
N ALA A 113 -4.66 30.50 -5.77
CA ALA A 113 -5.81 30.91 -6.59
C ALA A 113 -5.79 30.29 -8.01
N ASP A 114 -4.69 29.66 -8.42
CA ASP A 114 -4.58 29.03 -9.75
C ASP A 114 -5.50 27.80 -9.85
N LYS A 115 -6.37 27.80 -10.88
CA LYS A 115 -7.39 26.75 -11.07
C LYS A 115 -6.77 25.38 -11.32
N SER A 116 -5.63 25.32 -12.00
CA SER A 116 -4.93 24.06 -12.30
C SER A 116 -4.31 23.48 -11.02
N PHE A 117 -3.73 24.36 -10.17
CA PHE A 117 -3.20 23.96 -8.87
C PHE A 117 -4.31 23.43 -7.95
N VAL A 118 -5.43 24.15 -7.82
CA VAL A 118 -6.57 23.71 -7.01
C VAL A 118 -7.10 22.37 -7.49
N LYS A 119 -7.25 22.20 -8.81
CA LYS A 119 -7.70 20.93 -9.37
C LYS A 119 -6.75 19.78 -9.09
N MET A 120 -5.43 19.98 -9.20
CA MET A 120 -4.46 18.96 -8.87
C MET A 120 -4.43 18.63 -7.37
N GLN A 121 -4.62 19.62 -6.51
CA GLN A 121 -4.75 19.40 -5.06
C GLN A 121 -5.97 18.52 -4.74
N GLU A 122 -7.12 18.79 -5.37
CA GLU A 122 -8.31 17.94 -5.24
C GLU A 122 -8.05 16.52 -5.73
N ASP A 123 -7.46 16.35 -6.92
CA ASP A 123 -7.16 15.05 -7.52
C ASP A 123 -6.16 14.23 -6.66
N LEU A 124 -5.16 14.90 -6.08
CA LEU A 124 -4.20 14.27 -5.17
C LEU A 124 -4.85 13.88 -3.84
N THR A 125 -5.73 14.74 -3.27
CA THR A 125 -6.49 14.43 -2.06
C THR A 125 -7.41 13.24 -2.29
N GLU A 126 -8.18 13.23 -3.39
CA GLU A 126 -9.03 12.09 -3.76
C GLU A 126 -8.24 10.78 -3.92
N THR A 127 -7.04 10.88 -4.50
CA THR A 127 -6.16 9.73 -4.69
C THR A 127 -5.63 9.21 -3.34
N GLU A 128 -5.27 10.10 -2.42
CA GLU A 128 -4.83 9.74 -1.06
C GLU A 128 -5.95 9.04 -0.28
N ASP A 129 -7.17 9.53 -0.36
CA ASP A 129 -8.35 8.89 0.24
C ASP A 129 -8.52 7.46 -0.30
N LYS A 130 -8.43 7.28 -1.62
CA LYS A 130 -8.52 5.95 -2.25
C LYS A 130 -7.38 5.02 -1.82
N ILE A 131 -6.15 5.54 -1.67
CA ILE A 131 -5.02 4.78 -1.14
C ILE A 131 -5.30 4.36 0.30
N SER A 132 -5.80 5.25 1.14
CA SER A 132 -6.14 4.98 2.54
C SER A 132 -7.17 3.87 2.67
N TYR A 133 -8.26 3.92 1.89
CA TYR A 133 -9.27 2.84 1.87
C TYR A 133 -8.68 1.51 1.38
N ALA A 134 -7.96 1.53 0.26
CA ALA A 134 -7.37 0.31 -0.30
C ALA A 134 -6.35 -0.32 0.66
N ARG A 135 -5.60 0.50 1.42
CA ARG A 135 -4.66 0.08 2.47
C ARG A 135 -5.38 -0.67 3.60
N GLN A 136 -6.54 -0.19 4.05
CA GLN A 136 -7.32 -0.89 5.08
C GLN A 136 -7.70 -2.30 4.62
N PHE A 137 -8.27 -2.44 3.41
CA PHE A 137 -8.63 -3.75 2.85
C PHE A 137 -7.42 -4.66 2.66
N TYR A 138 -6.28 -4.11 2.21
CA TYR A 138 -5.03 -4.85 2.09
C TYR A 138 -4.60 -5.39 3.45
N ASN A 139 -4.55 -4.55 4.48
CA ASN A 139 -4.14 -4.92 5.82
C ASN A 139 -5.08 -5.99 6.42
N ASP A 140 -6.38 -5.90 6.20
CA ASP A 140 -7.35 -6.92 6.62
C ASP A 140 -7.07 -8.29 6.00
N ILE A 141 -6.74 -8.32 4.72
CA ILE A 141 -6.42 -9.58 4.03
C ILE A 141 -5.04 -10.11 4.46
N VAL A 142 -4.04 -9.22 4.64
CA VAL A 142 -2.73 -9.60 5.18
C VAL A 142 -2.86 -10.19 6.58
N MET A 143 -3.67 -9.60 7.46
CA MET A 143 -3.95 -10.13 8.79
C MET A 143 -4.56 -11.54 8.71
N LYS A 144 -5.57 -11.73 7.86
CA LYS A 144 -6.21 -13.05 7.66
C LYS A 144 -5.23 -14.08 7.12
N TYR A 145 -4.38 -13.70 6.16
CA TYR A 145 -3.36 -14.56 5.59
C TYR A 145 -2.29 -14.93 6.63
N ASN A 146 -1.70 -13.94 7.31
CA ASN A 146 -0.67 -14.16 8.33
C ASN A 146 -1.20 -15.01 9.49
N ALA A 147 -2.42 -14.74 9.96
CA ALA A 147 -3.07 -15.57 10.98
C ALA A 147 -3.30 -17.01 10.50
N ALA A 148 -3.64 -17.22 9.23
CA ALA A 148 -3.87 -18.57 8.70
C ALA A 148 -2.56 -19.39 8.64
N ILE A 149 -1.43 -18.80 8.25
CA ILE A 149 -0.15 -19.51 8.17
C ILE A 149 0.48 -19.77 9.54
N GLN A 150 0.05 -19.06 10.61
CA GLN A 150 0.54 -19.28 11.99
C GLN A 150 -0.27 -20.31 12.76
N LYS A 151 -1.53 -20.54 12.38
CA LYS A 151 -2.44 -21.47 13.13
C LYS A 151 -2.04 -22.92 12.93
N PHE A 152 -2.04 -23.69 14.04
CA PHE A 152 -1.90 -25.16 13.96
C PHE A 152 -3.27 -25.78 13.54
N PRO A 153 -3.27 -26.80 12.67
CA PRO A 153 -2.12 -27.48 12.05
C PRO A 153 -1.68 -26.87 10.70
N THR A 154 -2.28 -25.77 10.25
CA THR A 154 -2.01 -25.10 8.97
C THR A 154 -0.55 -24.63 8.85
N ASN A 155 0.07 -24.21 9.96
CA ASN A 155 1.46 -23.75 9.99
C ASN A 155 2.47 -24.79 9.50
N VAL A 156 2.19 -26.08 9.71
CA VAL A 156 3.04 -27.19 9.20
C VAL A 156 3.01 -27.18 7.67
N ILE A 157 1.80 -27.08 7.09
CA ILE A 157 1.63 -27.00 5.62
C ILE A 157 2.25 -25.72 5.08
N ALA A 158 2.05 -24.60 5.77
CA ALA A 158 2.61 -23.30 5.38
C ALA A 158 4.15 -23.36 5.32
N GLY A 159 4.80 -23.97 6.30
CA GLY A 159 6.24 -24.16 6.32
C GLY A 159 6.74 -25.07 5.19
N MET A 160 6.06 -26.20 4.93
CA MET A 160 6.41 -27.13 3.86
C MET A 160 6.36 -26.49 2.46
N PHE A 161 5.44 -25.57 2.21
CA PHE A 161 5.22 -24.93 0.91
C PHE A 161 5.68 -23.46 0.85
N ASN A 162 6.52 -23.01 1.80
CA ASN A 162 7.11 -21.67 1.84
C ASN A 162 6.07 -20.52 1.75
N PHE A 163 4.98 -20.62 2.50
CA PHE A 163 4.07 -19.51 2.71
C PHE A 163 4.62 -18.60 3.81
N ASN A 164 5.26 -17.51 3.40
CA ASN A 164 5.85 -16.53 4.32
C ASN A 164 4.88 -15.39 4.63
N GLU A 165 5.05 -14.78 5.80
CA GLU A 165 4.30 -13.62 6.23
C GLU A 165 4.40 -12.46 5.24
N LYS A 166 3.35 -11.68 5.16
CA LYS A 166 3.29 -10.45 4.38
C LYS A 166 3.32 -9.25 5.31
N LYS A 167 4.04 -8.20 4.89
CA LYS A 167 4.11 -6.94 5.63
C LYS A 167 2.78 -6.19 5.50
N PHE A 168 2.40 -5.52 6.59
CA PHE A 168 1.32 -4.55 6.57
C PHE A 168 1.76 -3.27 5.89
N PHE A 169 0.82 -2.60 5.26
CA PHE A 169 1.04 -1.24 4.79
C PHE A 169 0.80 -0.29 5.97
N GLU A 170 1.88 0.20 6.56
CA GLU A 170 1.80 1.07 7.74
C GLU A 170 1.21 2.44 7.39
N ALA A 171 0.57 3.05 8.39
CA ALA A 171 0.11 4.43 8.31
C ALA A 171 1.30 5.39 8.21
N THR A 172 1.18 6.41 7.36
CA THR A 172 2.18 7.47 7.26
C THR A 172 2.25 8.30 8.56
N ALA A 173 3.31 9.10 8.73
CA ALA A 173 3.40 10.00 9.88
C ALA A 173 2.22 11.00 9.93
N ALA A 174 1.74 11.46 8.76
CA ALA A 174 0.59 12.34 8.63
C ALA A 174 -0.72 11.67 9.11
N ASP A 175 -0.90 10.37 8.84
CA ASP A 175 -2.07 9.61 9.32
C ASP A 175 -2.08 9.40 10.84
N LYS A 176 -0.92 9.55 11.51
CA LYS A 176 -0.76 9.37 12.95
C LYS A 176 -0.92 10.67 13.75
N GLU A 177 -0.96 11.82 13.08
CA GLU A 177 -1.19 13.10 13.76
C GLU A 177 -2.62 13.20 14.29
N ASN A 178 -2.72 13.58 15.58
CA ASN A 178 -4.02 13.81 16.22
C ASN A 178 -4.73 14.98 15.57
N VAL A 179 -5.92 14.77 15.04
CA VAL A 179 -6.82 15.82 14.58
C VAL A 179 -7.18 16.70 15.78
N LYS A 180 -6.57 17.89 15.89
CA LYS A 180 -6.96 18.89 16.88
C LYS A 180 -8.27 19.52 16.45
N VAL A 181 -9.38 19.00 16.95
CA VAL A 181 -10.70 19.65 16.81
C VAL A 181 -10.71 20.85 17.75
N LYS A 182 -10.65 22.07 17.21
CA LYS A 182 -10.99 23.29 17.95
C LYS A 182 -12.50 23.50 17.81
N PHE A 183 -13.21 23.42 18.93
CA PHE A 183 -14.59 23.87 19.07
C PHE A 183 -14.64 25.38 19.22
#